data_35f2bd8093f6e9701015d7c44d28f47f
#
_entry.id   35f2bd8093f6e9701015d7c44d28f47f
#
_cell.length_a   1.000
_cell.length_b   1.000
_cell.length_c   1.000
_cell.angle_alpha   90.00
_cell.angle_beta   90.00
_cell.angle_gamma   90.00
#
_symmetry.space_group_name_H-M   'P 1'
#
loop_
_entity.id
_entity.type
_entity.pdbx_description
1 polymer ?
#
loop_
_entity_poly.entity_id
_entity_poly.type
_entity_poly.pdbx_seq_one_letter_code
_entity_poly.pdbx_strand_id
1 'polypeptide(L)'
;MRGPKPTPTSVKALRGNPGHRPLNQAEPTPEGGKLTCPQFLSGPARREWYRLRPILEKMGTLKAVDQNILAAYCQAYGRYVDAEKVLKEKGPLYRTKSDNVITSPMLWVSNKAVEQMLKLGAELGIGAATRSRVSVEKAESGEDVLERILSGEARKN
;
A
#
# COMPACT_ATOMS: atom_id res chain seq x y z
N MET A 1 13.03 -15.20 -17.24
CA MET A 1 12.90 -13.89 -16.54
C MET A 1 11.45 -13.43 -16.64
N ARG A 2 10.79 -13.09 -15.53
CA ARG A 2 9.47 -12.44 -15.59
C ARG A 2 9.66 -10.98 -15.96
N GLY A 3 8.98 -10.52 -17.02
CA GLY A 3 8.97 -9.10 -17.40
C GLY A 3 8.40 -8.17 -16.32
N PRO A 4 8.51 -6.84 -16.47
CA PRO A 4 7.92 -5.87 -15.54
C PRO A 4 6.41 -6.08 -15.44
N LYS A 5 5.84 -5.85 -14.25
CA LYS A 5 4.39 -5.93 -14.02
C LYS A 5 3.64 -5.05 -15.01
N PRO A 6 2.49 -5.50 -15.55
CA PRO A 6 1.69 -4.68 -16.46
C PRO A 6 1.21 -3.41 -15.76
N THR A 7 1.24 -2.29 -16.49
CA THR A 7 0.73 -1.02 -15.99
C THR A 7 -0.79 -0.98 -16.18
N PRO A 8 -1.57 -0.55 -15.17
CA PRO A 8 -3.02 -0.40 -15.29
C PRO A 8 -3.42 0.47 -16.48
N THR A 9 -4.58 0.16 -17.07
CA THR A 9 -5.09 0.85 -18.26
C THR A 9 -5.33 2.34 -18.03
N SER A 10 -5.86 2.71 -16.87
CA SER A 10 -6.04 4.11 -16.46
C SER A 10 -4.72 4.89 -16.48
N VAL A 11 -3.64 4.30 -15.97
CA VAL A 11 -2.29 4.92 -16.00
C VAL A 11 -1.73 5.04 -17.42
N LYS A 12 -2.02 4.07 -18.28
CA LYS A 12 -1.60 4.14 -19.70
C LYS A 12 -2.34 5.25 -20.44
N ALA A 13 -3.66 5.38 -20.22
CA ALA A 13 -4.49 6.43 -20.82
C ALA A 13 -3.99 7.82 -20.41
N LEU A 14 -3.74 8.05 -19.12
CA LEU A 14 -3.23 9.33 -18.60
C LEU A 14 -1.83 9.70 -19.14
N ARG A 15 -1.02 8.70 -19.52
CA ARG A 15 0.28 8.92 -20.18
C ARG A 15 0.18 9.11 -21.70
N GLY A 16 -1.02 9.20 -22.27
CA GLY A 16 -1.22 9.33 -23.69
C GLY A 16 -0.92 8.06 -24.50
N ASN A 17 -0.82 6.89 -23.82
CA ASN A 17 -0.55 5.59 -24.43
C ASN A 17 0.61 5.63 -25.45
N PRO A 18 1.83 5.99 -25.05
CA PRO A 18 2.96 6.25 -25.96
C PRO A 18 3.34 5.06 -26.86
N GLY A 19 2.89 3.86 -26.51
CA GLY A 19 3.10 2.65 -27.31
C GLY A 19 1.95 2.34 -28.28
N HIS A 20 0.91 3.18 -28.38
CA HIS A 20 -0.30 3.01 -29.21
C HIS A 20 -0.90 1.60 -29.18
N ARG A 21 -0.69 0.86 -28.06
CA ARG A 21 -1.24 -0.50 -27.90
C ARG A 21 -2.71 -0.39 -27.48
N PRO A 22 -3.57 -1.32 -27.92
CA PRO A 22 -4.97 -1.34 -27.49
C PRO A 22 -5.05 -1.35 -25.96
N LEU A 23 -5.89 -0.46 -25.43
CA LEU A 23 -6.16 -0.39 -24.00
C LEU A 23 -7.11 -1.52 -23.62
N ASN A 24 -6.88 -2.15 -22.48
CA ASN A 24 -7.77 -3.20 -21.97
C ASN A 24 -9.05 -2.54 -21.41
N GLN A 25 -10.13 -2.51 -22.19
CA GLN A 25 -11.42 -1.97 -21.77
C GLN A 25 -12.17 -2.89 -20.77
N ALA A 26 -11.73 -4.14 -20.63
CA ALA A 26 -12.30 -5.13 -19.71
C ALA A 26 -11.47 -5.27 -18.43
N GLU A 27 -10.64 -4.26 -18.08
CA GLU A 27 -9.91 -4.27 -16.81
C GLU A 27 -10.92 -4.15 -15.65
N PRO A 28 -10.94 -5.11 -14.70
CA PRO A 28 -11.88 -5.06 -13.59
C PRO A 28 -11.66 -3.81 -12.75
N THR A 29 -12.69 -2.99 -12.61
CA THR A 29 -12.71 -1.87 -11.65
C THR A 29 -13.31 -2.39 -10.35
N PRO A 30 -12.51 -2.52 -9.26
CA PRO A 30 -13.06 -2.97 -7.99
C PRO A 30 -14.12 -2.00 -7.48
N GLU A 31 -15.31 -2.53 -7.18
CA GLU A 31 -16.37 -1.75 -6.56
C GLU A 31 -15.93 -1.26 -5.17
N GLY A 32 -16.42 -0.08 -4.78
CA GLY A 32 -16.19 0.48 -3.46
C GLY A 32 -16.86 -0.40 -2.39
N GLY A 33 -16.08 -0.91 -1.43
CA GLY A 33 -16.56 -1.66 -0.27
C GLY A 33 -16.09 -1.03 1.02
N LYS A 34 -16.81 -1.30 2.13
CA LYS A 34 -16.40 -0.81 3.45
C LYS A 34 -15.21 -1.64 3.96
N LEU A 35 -14.08 -0.96 4.15
CA LEU A 35 -12.90 -1.56 4.76
C LEU A 35 -13.10 -1.72 6.27
N THR A 36 -13.02 -2.94 6.77
CA THR A 36 -13.11 -3.26 8.20
C THR A 36 -11.78 -3.76 8.71
N CYS A 37 -11.41 -3.34 9.93
CA CYS A 37 -10.17 -3.82 10.55
C CYS A 37 -10.29 -5.31 10.88
N PRO A 38 -9.40 -6.17 10.35
CA PRO A 38 -9.42 -7.59 10.68
C PRO A 38 -9.22 -7.84 12.17
N GLN A 39 -9.96 -8.81 12.73
CA GLN A 39 -9.93 -9.10 14.17
C GLN A 39 -8.57 -9.58 14.67
N PHE A 40 -7.78 -10.24 13.82
CA PHE A 40 -6.45 -10.74 14.19
C PHE A 40 -5.41 -9.63 14.40
N LEU A 41 -5.67 -8.40 13.92
CA LEU A 41 -4.78 -7.28 14.17
C LEU A 41 -4.92 -6.79 15.60
N SER A 42 -3.81 -6.74 16.34
CA SER A 42 -3.75 -6.30 17.72
C SER A 42 -2.60 -5.31 17.95
N GLY A 43 -2.59 -4.65 19.09
CA GLY A 43 -1.49 -3.79 19.53
C GLY A 43 -1.00 -2.79 18.48
N PRO A 44 0.30 -2.75 18.17
CA PRO A 44 0.88 -1.82 17.19
C PRO A 44 0.30 -2.01 15.78
N ALA A 45 0.03 -3.24 15.35
CA ALA A 45 -0.53 -3.54 14.03
C ALA A 45 -1.91 -2.89 13.85
N ARG A 46 -2.77 -2.98 14.87
CA ARG A 46 -4.12 -2.39 14.83
C ARG A 46 -4.07 -0.86 14.82
N ARG A 47 -3.15 -0.25 15.57
CA ARG A 47 -2.95 1.22 15.54
C ARG A 47 -2.50 1.67 14.16
N GLU A 48 -1.60 0.94 13.53
CA GLU A 48 -1.11 1.26 12.19
C GLU A 48 -2.21 1.15 11.12
N TRP A 49 -3.13 0.18 11.25
CA TRP A 49 -4.32 0.09 10.40
C TRP A 49 -5.16 1.36 10.45
N TYR A 50 -5.50 1.83 11.65
CA TYR A 50 -6.31 3.03 11.80
C TYR A 50 -5.58 4.32 11.39
N ARG A 51 -4.26 4.32 11.42
CA ARG A 51 -3.45 5.44 10.95
C ARG A 51 -3.39 5.50 9.42
N LEU A 52 -3.11 4.36 8.76
CA LEU A 52 -2.86 4.32 7.32
C LEU A 52 -4.13 4.29 6.47
N ARG A 53 -5.14 3.56 6.90
CA ARG A 53 -6.37 3.39 6.15
C ARG A 53 -6.95 4.73 5.66
N PRO A 54 -7.24 5.73 6.50
CA PRO A 54 -7.83 6.99 6.04
C PRO A 54 -6.91 7.77 5.09
N ILE A 55 -5.60 7.64 5.25
CA ILE A 55 -4.63 8.29 4.37
C ILE A 55 -4.69 7.67 2.97
N LEU A 56 -4.68 6.35 2.88
CA LEU A 56 -4.70 5.63 1.61
C LEU A 56 -6.06 5.73 0.90
N GLU A 57 -7.16 5.76 1.67
CA GLU A 57 -8.50 6.04 1.14
C GLU A 57 -8.56 7.45 0.52
N LYS A 58 -8.06 8.46 1.24
CA LYS A 58 -7.98 9.85 0.74
C LYS A 58 -7.06 9.98 -0.48
N MET A 59 -6.00 9.20 -0.55
CA MET A 59 -5.12 9.12 -1.70
C MET A 59 -5.74 8.37 -2.90
N GLY A 60 -6.88 7.68 -2.71
CA GLY A 60 -7.52 6.87 -3.74
C GLY A 60 -6.74 5.61 -4.14
N THR A 61 -5.69 5.26 -3.38
CA THR A 61 -4.83 4.10 -3.67
C THR A 61 -5.34 2.81 -3.03
N LEU A 62 -6.30 2.89 -2.10
CA LEU A 62 -6.84 1.76 -1.36
C LEU A 62 -8.28 1.47 -1.80
N LYS A 63 -8.50 0.29 -2.32
CA LYS A 63 -9.82 -0.24 -2.66
C LYS A 63 -10.18 -1.39 -1.70
N ALA A 64 -11.45 -1.80 -1.67
CA ALA A 64 -11.91 -2.87 -0.78
C ALA A 64 -11.15 -4.20 -0.98
N VAL A 65 -10.73 -4.50 -2.21
CA VAL A 65 -9.93 -5.69 -2.55
C VAL A 65 -8.54 -5.69 -1.93
N ASP A 66 -8.01 -4.51 -1.60
CA ASP A 66 -6.65 -4.34 -1.06
C ASP A 66 -6.60 -4.51 0.47
N GLN A 67 -7.76 -4.79 1.11
CA GLN A 67 -7.87 -4.95 2.55
C GLN A 67 -6.83 -5.91 3.13
N ASN A 68 -6.62 -7.05 2.48
CA ASN A 68 -5.69 -8.07 2.94
C ASN A 68 -4.23 -7.64 2.79
N ILE A 69 -3.91 -6.84 1.76
CA ILE A 69 -2.57 -6.28 1.56
C ILE A 69 -2.25 -5.29 2.67
N LEU A 70 -3.19 -4.39 2.98
CA LEU A 70 -3.05 -3.45 4.10
C LEU A 70 -2.95 -4.18 5.44
N ALA A 71 -3.76 -5.22 5.66
CA ALA A 71 -3.70 -6.02 6.88
C ALA A 71 -2.34 -6.71 7.05
N ALA A 72 -1.80 -7.29 5.98
CA ALA A 72 -0.48 -7.91 5.98
C ALA A 72 0.64 -6.90 6.26
N TYR A 73 0.55 -5.69 5.68
CA TYR A 73 1.47 -4.59 5.98
C TYR A 73 1.43 -4.22 7.47
N CYS A 74 0.24 -4.00 8.02
CA CYS A 74 0.06 -3.65 9.42
C CYS A 74 0.58 -4.75 10.36
N GLN A 75 0.37 -6.03 10.00
CA GLN A 75 0.90 -7.15 10.77
C GLN A 75 2.43 -7.20 10.73
N ALA A 76 3.05 -6.93 9.58
CA ALA A 76 4.50 -6.81 9.48
C ALA A 76 5.03 -5.66 10.34
N TYR A 77 4.36 -4.50 10.30
CA TYR A 77 4.68 -3.36 11.17
C TYR A 77 4.58 -3.73 12.66
N GLY A 78 3.55 -4.45 13.06
CA GLY A 78 3.40 -4.92 14.44
C GLY A 78 4.58 -5.78 14.89
N ARG A 79 4.98 -6.78 14.07
CA ARG A 79 6.16 -7.63 14.32
C ARG A 79 7.44 -6.82 14.41
N TYR A 80 7.63 -5.84 13.55
CA TYR A 80 8.75 -4.92 13.57
C TYR A 80 8.83 -4.21 14.94
N VAL A 81 7.75 -3.54 15.34
CA VAL A 81 7.72 -2.79 16.61
C VAL A 81 7.98 -3.68 17.82
N ASP A 82 7.40 -4.88 17.85
CA ASP A 82 7.60 -5.79 18.98
C ASP A 82 9.02 -6.38 19.02
N ALA A 83 9.60 -6.68 17.85
CA ALA A 83 11.00 -7.11 17.75
C ALA A 83 11.97 -5.99 18.21
N GLU A 84 11.74 -4.75 17.77
CA GLU A 84 12.56 -3.60 18.16
C GLU A 84 12.51 -3.31 19.67
N LYS A 85 11.35 -3.50 20.31
CA LYS A 85 11.25 -3.39 21.79
C LYS A 85 12.15 -4.39 22.48
N VAL A 86 12.11 -5.66 22.06
CA VAL A 86 12.95 -6.70 22.65
C VAL A 86 14.43 -6.42 22.39
N LEU A 87 14.80 -5.96 21.17
CA LEU A 87 16.16 -5.59 20.83
C LEU A 87 16.67 -4.41 21.65
N LYS A 88 15.79 -3.42 21.91
CA LYS A 88 16.13 -2.28 22.77
C LYS A 88 16.38 -2.68 24.23
N GLU A 89 15.61 -3.63 24.74
CA GLU A 89 15.71 -4.10 26.14
C GLU A 89 16.88 -5.06 26.32
N LYS A 90 17.07 -6.02 25.41
CA LYS A 90 18.00 -7.14 25.56
C LYS A 90 19.26 -7.04 24.71
N GLY A 91 19.30 -6.09 23.79
CA GLY A 91 20.38 -5.94 22.81
C GLY A 91 20.28 -6.90 21.61
N PRO A 92 21.08 -6.65 20.57
CA PRO A 92 21.12 -7.49 19.36
C PRO A 92 21.89 -8.80 19.54
N LEU A 93 22.66 -8.92 20.63
CA LEU A 93 23.45 -10.09 20.97
C LEU A 93 23.02 -10.60 22.33
N TYR A 94 23.00 -11.91 22.51
CA TYR A 94 22.78 -12.52 23.81
C TYR A 94 23.71 -13.72 24.03
N ARG A 95 24.00 -14.02 25.30
CA ARG A 95 24.78 -15.20 25.71
C ARG A 95 23.85 -16.38 25.95
N THR A 96 24.22 -17.51 25.37
CA THR A 96 23.55 -18.77 25.65
C THR A 96 23.98 -19.32 27.01
N LYS A 97 23.31 -20.37 27.51
CA LYS A 97 23.69 -21.07 28.71
C LYS A 97 25.12 -21.67 28.65
N SER A 98 25.62 -21.92 27.45
CA SER A 98 26.98 -22.43 27.18
C SER A 98 28.01 -21.30 26.97
N ASP A 99 27.68 -20.07 27.39
CA ASP A 99 28.50 -18.85 27.28
C ASP A 99 28.86 -18.41 25.83
N ASN A 100 28.21 -18.98 24.83
CA ASN A 100 28.37 -18.55 23.44
C ASN A 100 27.58 -17.27 23.18
N VAL A 101 28.22 -16.31 22.52
CA VAL A 101 27.56 -15.09 22.06
C VAL A 101 26.91 -15.34 20.71
N ILE A 102 25.60 -15.17 20.62
CA ILE A 102 24.84 -15.33 19.37
C ILE A 102 23.93 -14.13 19.10
N THR A 103 23.61 -13.95 17.85
CA THR A 103 22.69 -12.89 17.40
C THR A 103 21.26 -13.18 17.85
N SER A 104 20.59 -12.16 18.33
CA SER A 104 19.19 -12.27 18.74
C SER A 104 18.31 -12.69 17.55
N PRO A 105 17.44 -13.70 17.70
CA PRO A 105 16.44 -14.04 16.69
C PRO A 105 15.52 -12.87 16.34
N MET A 106 15.33 -11.91 17.26
CA MET A 106 14.50 -10.73 17.03
C MET A 106 15.09 -9.81 15.96
N LEU A 107 16.43 -9.80 15.78
CA LEU A 107 17.05 -9.05 14.68
C LEU A 107 16.64 -9.61 13.32
N TRP A 108 16.55 -10.93 13.19
CA TRP A 108 16.05 -11.54 11.96
C TRP A 108 14.56 -11.23 11.73
N VAL A 109 13.74 -11.27 12.80
CA VAL A 109 12.31 -10.91 12.71
C VAL A 109 12.13 -9.47 12.29
N SER A 110 12.89 -8.53 12.88
CA SER A 110 12.87 -7.12 12.52
C SER A 110 13.23 -6.90 11.06
N ASN A 111 14.37 -7.42 10.60
CA ASN A 111 14.80 -7.29 9.21
C ASN A 111 13.79 -7.88 8.23
N LYS A 112 13.23 -9.05 8.55
CA LYS A 112 12.23 -9.70 7.70
C LYS A 112 10.92 -8.91 7.64
N ALA A 113 10.52 -8.32 8.75
CA ALA A 113 9.35 -7.45 8.80
C ALA A 113 9.55 -6.19 7.93
N VAL A 114 10.72 -5.56 7.98
CA VAL A 114 11.06 -4.42 7.13
C VAL A 114 11.00 -4.79 5.65
N GLU A 115 11.56 -5.93 5.24
CA GLU A 115 11.46 -6.41 3.85
C GLU A 115 9.99 -6.58 3.40
N GLN A 116 9.15 -7.16 4.26
CA GLN A 116 7.72 -7.33 3.99
C GLN A 116 7.01 -5.99 3.86
N MET A 117 7.30 -5.04 4.78
CA MET A 117 6.73 -3.69 4.74
C MET A 117 7.11 -2.95 3.45
N LEU A 118 8.37 -3.04 3.01
CA LEU A 118 8.80 -2.41 1.76
C LEU A 118 8.06 -2.98 0.54
N LYS A 119 7.91 -4.31 0.46
CA LYS A 119 7.19 -4.98 -0.63
C LYS A 119 5.71 -4.62 -0.66
N LEU A 120 5.03 -4.77 0.48
CA LEU A 120 3.60 -4.49 0.61
C LEU A 120 3.29 -2.99 0.50
N GLY A 121 4.17 -2.15 1.05
CA GLY A 121 4.08 -0.69 0.94
C GLY A 121 4.21 -0.21 -0.51
N ALA A 122 5.02 -0.87 -1.33
CA ALA A 122 5.12 -0.57 -2.75
C ALA A 122 3.81 -0.90 -3.49
N GLU A 123 3.13 -1.99 -3.15
CA GLU A 123 1.81 -2.34 -3.73
C GLU A 123 0.73 -1.32 -3.33
N LEU A 124 0.77 -0.82 -2.09
CA LEU A 124 -0.18 0.18 -1.55
C LEU A 124 0.14 1.63 -1.98
N GLY A 125 1.25 1.86 -2.67
CA GLY A 125 1.68 3.20 -3.05
C GLY A 125 2.18 4.07 -1.89
N ILE A 126 2.63 3.47 -0.77
CA ILE A 126 3.11 4.20 0.42
C ILE A 126 4.45 4.90 0.13
N GLY A 127 5.31 4.30 -0.68
CA GLY A 127 6.62 4.88 -1.02
C GLY A 127 6.53 6.08 -1.97
N ALA A 128 7.42 7.07 -1.81
CA ALA A 128 7.46 8.24 -2.68
C ALA A 128 7.66 7.86 -4.17
N ALA A 129 8.55 6.91 -4.45
CA ALA A 129 8.81 6.41 -5.80
C ALA A 129 7.64 5.64 -6.42
N THR A 130 6.81 5.00 -5.59
CA THR A 130 5.61 4.30 -6.05
C THR A 130 4.44 5.26 -6.25
N ARG A 131 4.31 6.30 -5.41
CA ARG A 131 3.29 7.34 -5.58
C ARG A 131 3.41 8.08 -6.91
N SER A 132 4.61 8.37 -7.37
CA SER A 132 4.81 9.00 -8.68
C SER A 132 4.37 8.13 -9.86
N ARG A 133 4.17 6.82 -9.64
CA ARG A 133 3.68 5.86 -10.64
C ARG A 133 2.18 5.63 -10.56
N VAL A 134 1.55 6.01 -9.45
CA VAL A 134 0.11 5.90 -9.22
C VAL A 134 -0.50 7.25 -9.54
N SER A 135 -1.13 7.39 -10.70
CA SER A 135 -2.02 8.52 -10.95
C SER A 135 -3.39 8.14 -10.40
N VAL A 136 -3.84 8.90 -9.41
CA VAL A 136 -5.18 8.80 -8.85
C VAL A 136 -6.10 9.61 -9.75
N GLU A 137 -7.21 9.02 -10.23
CA GLU A 137 -8.31 9.80 -10.76
C GLU A 137 -8.77 10.74 -9.64
N LYS A 138 -8.55 12.05 -9.81
CA LYS A 138 -9.24 13.03 -9.01
C LYS A 138 -10.73 12.78 -9.23
N ALA A 139 -11.46 12.46 -8.17
CA ALA A 139 -12.91 12.62 -8.21
C ALA A 139 -13.18 14.04 -8.69
N GLU A 140 -13.88 14.19 -9.83
CA GLU A 140 -14.27 15.51 -10.34
C GLU A 140 -14.94 16.23 -9.20
N SER A 141 -14.41 17.39 -8.82
CA SER A 141 -15.08 18.21 -7.81
C SER A 141 -16.41 18.68 -8.42
N GLY A 142 -17.41 18.94 -7.56
CA GLY A 142 -18.68 19.48 -8.06
C GLY A 142 -18.50 20.74 -8.93
N GLU A 143 -17.41 21.50 -8.69
CA GLU A 143 -17.00 22.67 -9.49
C GLU A 143 -16.50 22.27 -10.88
N ASP A 144 -15.69 21.21 -11.01
CA ASP A 144 -15.19 20.71 -12.30
C ASP A 144 -16.36 20.22 -13.19
N VAL A 145 -17.35 19.56 -12.58
CA VAL A 145 -18.58 19.10 -13.25
C VAL A 145 -19.42 20.29 -13.71
N LEU A 146 -19.53 21.31 -12.87
CA LEU A 146 -20.29 22.52 -13.16
C LEU A 146 -19.63 23.31 -14.31
N GLU A 147 -18.32 23.45 -14.28
CA GLU A 147 -17.53 24.14 -15.32
C GLU A 147 -17.66 23.43 -16.67
N ARG A 148 -17.64 22.09 -16.68
CA ARG A 148 -17.84 21.27 -17.88
C ARG A 148 -19.26 21.36 -18.45
N ILE A 149 -20.28 21.51 -17.59
CA ILE A 149 -21.66 21.75 -18.01
C ILE A 149 -21.81 23.14 -18.58
N LEU A 150 -21.20 24.16 -17.97
CA LEU A 150 -21.24 25.55 -18.39
C LEU A 150 -20.45 25.81 -19.69
N SER A 151 -19.32 25.11 -19.89
CA SER A 151 -18.53 25.21 -21.12
C SER A 151 -19.14 24.50 -22.34
N GLY A 152 -20.26 23.81 -22.16
CA GLY A 152 -20.99 23.18 -23.28
C GLY A 152 -20.35 21.92 -23.86
N GLU A 153 -19.29 21.36 -23.23
CA GLU A 153 -18.63 20.13 -23.69
C GLU A 153 -19.47 18.85 -23.44
N ALA A 154 -20.55 18.95 -22.70
CA ALA A 154 -21.47 17.83 -22.43
C ALA A 154 -22.38 17.44 -23.62
N ARG A 155 -22.27 18.08 -24.79
CA ARG A 155 -23.17 17.86 -25.95
C ARG A 155 -22.54 17.10 -27.12
N LYS A 156 -21.35 16.50 -26.94
CA LYS A 156 -20.74 15.69 -28.02
C LYS A 156 -20.44 14.28 -27.51
N ASN A 157 -21.48 13.48 -27.41
CA ASN A 157 -21.42 12.00 -27.51
C ASN A 157 -22.82 11.51 -27.91
#